data_6c702a90d3d5625f0c2a5b2b93b182a2
#
_entry.id   6c702a90d3d5625f0c2a5b2b93b182a2
#
_cell.length_a   1.000
_cell.length_b   1.000
_cell.length_c   1.000
_cell.angle_alpha   90.00
_cell.angle_beta   90.00
_cell.angle_gamma   90.00
#
_symmetry.space_group_name_H-M   'P 1'
#
loop_
_entity.id
_entity.type
_entity.pdbx_description
1 polymer ?
#
loop_
_entity_poly.entity_id
_entity_poly.type
_entity_poly.pdbx_seq_one_letter_code
_entity_poly.pdbx_strand_id
1 'polypeptide(L)'
;FDLQSARGRWYLKLTFIVSSAMLFMNLLGLPRAMWAGIACMSVCLPFTNDCVARSGKRWMFNIVGGLLFIVLYTVLPKSMYAYIGIIGGIGVGYSAGYSWQTVFNTFGALSIASGLFGMPYAVALRIGANLFGSVYTVLCNKLFDKAHAYFHSTDLKTTLS
;
A
#
# COMPACT_ATOMS: atom_id res chain seq x y z
N PHE A 1 21.17 4.02 16.09
CA PHE A 1 20.54 3.88 14.76
C PHE A 1 21.65 3.82 13.72
N ASP A 2 21.96 2.62 13.25
CA ASP A 2 23.04 2.39 12.30
C ASP A 2 22.53 2.51 10.87
N LEU A 3 22.87 3.62 10.21
CA LEU A 3 22.49 3.90 8.81
C LEU A 3 23.27 3.05 7.79
N GLN A 4 24.38 2.45 8.20
CA GLN A 4 25.16 1.58 7.31
C GLN A 4 24.54 0.18 7.21
N SER A 5 23.72 -0.21 8.20
CA SER A 5 23.00 -1.49 8.15
C SER A 5 21.88 -1.50 7.11
N ALA A 6 21.64 -2.66 6.48
CA ALA A 6 20.53 -2.83 5.53
C ALA A 6 19.17 -2.54 6.20
N ARG A 7 19.02 -2.85 7.48
CA ARG A 7 17.82 -2.60 8.27
C ARG A 7 17.63 -1.11 8.53
N GLY A 8 18.68 -0.37 8.88
CA GLY A 8 18.60 1.09 9.09
C GLY A 8 18.20 1.83 7.82
N ARG A 9 18.80 1.47 6.69
CA ARG A 9 18.41 2.02 5.37
C ARG A 9 16.96 1.73 5.01
N TRP A 10 16.47 0.52 5.30
CA TRP A 10 15.07 0.16 5.07
C TRP A 10 14.11 1.01 5.91
N TYR A 11 14.41 1.24 7.19
CA TYR A 11 13.57 2.11 8.04
C TYR A 11 13.50 3.53 7.51
N LEU A 12 14.61 4.10 7.04
CA LEU A 12 14.61 5.43 6.41
C LEU A 12 13.75 5.46 5.15
N LYS A 13 13.94 4.49 4.25
CA LYS A 13 13.12 4.38 3.04
C LYS A 13 11.63 4.30 3.40
N LEU A 14 11.28 3.42 4.34
CA LEU A 14 9.91 3.21 4.76
C LEU A 14 9.28 4.49 5.31
N THR A 15 9.98 5.16 6.24
CA THR A 15 9.48 6.40 6.85
C THR A 15 9.27 7.48 5.81
N PHE A 16 10.27 7.71 4.94
CA PHE A 16 10.18 8.72 3.89
C PHE A 16 9.03 8.43 2.91
N ILE A 17 8.95 7.20 2.40
CA ILE A 17 7.95 6.79 1.41
C ILE A 17 6.53 6.92 1.98
N VAL A 18 6.30 6.44 3.18
CA VAL A 18 4.96 6.50 3.81
C VAL A 18 4.54 7.94 4.09
N SER A 19 5.43 8.71 4.73
CA SER A 19 5.12 10.10 5.10
C SER A 19 4.89 10.99 3.89
N SER A 20 5.75 10.88 2.86
CA SER A 20 5.61 11.69 1.63
C SER A 20 4.38 11.29 0.81
N ALA A 21 4.05 9.99 0.73
CA ALA A 21 2.83 9.54 0.05
C ALA A 21 1.56 10.05 0.73
N MET A 22 1.51 10.00 2.07
CA MET A 22 0.38 10.52 2.83
C MET A 22 0.26 12.04 2.71
N LEU A 23 1.39 12.75 2.77
CA LEU A 23 1.43 14.20 2.58
C LEU A 23 0.89 14.57 1.20
N PHE A 24 1.36 13.91 0.15
CA PHE A 24 0.92 14.15 -1.22
C PHE A 24 -0.59 13.95 -1.40
N MET A 25 -1.14 12.86 -0.87
CA MET A 25 -2.58 12.58 -0.92
C MET A 25 -3.40 13.62 -0.15
N ASN A 26 -2.89 14.10 1.00
CA ASN A 26 -3.53 15.16 1.77
C ASN A 26 -3.49 16.51 1.04
N LEU A 27 -2.39 16.86 0.39
CA LEU A 27 -2.27 18.10 -0.39
C LEU A 27 -3.24 18.11 -1.59
N LEU A 28 -3.54 16.94 -2.16
CA LEU A 28 -4.58 16.80 -3.19
C LEU A 28 -6.02 16.85 -2.63
N GLY A 29 -6.18 17.03 -1.33
CA GLY A 29 -7.51 17.05 -0.67
C GLY A 29 -8.26 15.71 -0.73
N LEU A 30 -7.56 14.59 -1.01
CA LEU A 30 -8.20 13.28 -1.13
C LEU A 30 -8.48 12.70 0.26
N PRO A 31 -9.73 12.31 0.55
CA PRO A 31 -10.07 11.67 1.81
C PRO A 31 -9.36 10.31 1.91
N ARG A 32 -9.10 9.88 3.15
CA ARG A 32 -8.45 8.59 3.42
C ARG A 32 -7.03 8.46 2.86
N ALA A 33 -6.23 9.52 2.91
CA ALA A 33 -4.80 9.52 2.54
C ALA A 33 -4.01 8.36 3.19
N MET A 34 -4.43 7.92 4.38
CA MET A 34 -3.88 6.75 5.08
C MET A 34 -3.90 5.45 4.24
N TRP A 35 -4.81 5.31 3.27
CA TRP A 35 -4.85 4.12 2.42
C TRP A 35 -3.63 4.01 1.51
N ALA A 36 -3.15 5.13 1.00
CA ALA A 36 -1.89 5.17 0.27
C ALA A 36 -0.71 4.85 1.19
N GLY A 37 -0.67 5.40 2.40
CA GLY A 37 0.35 5.08 3.41
C GLY A 37 0.39 3.60 3.76
N ILE A 38 -0.78 2.97 4.01
CA ILE A 38 -0.88 1.53 4.27
C ILE A 38 -0.40 0.70 3.05
N ALA A 39 -0.72 1.15 1.83
CA ALA A 39 -0.22 0.50 0.62
C ALA A 39 1.31 0.58 0.53
N CYS A 40 1.88 1.77 0.74
CA CYS A 40 3.32 1.97 0.77
C CYS A 40 3.99 1.09 1.83
N MET A 41 3.50 1.12 3.07
CA MET A 41 4.04 0.34 4.18
C MET A 41 4.03 -1.16 3.88
N SER A 42 2.96 -1.67 3.26
CA SER A 42 2.83 -3.09 2.96
C SER A 42 3.69 -3.56 1.78
N VAL A 43 4.07 -2.67 0.87
CA VAL A 43 4.86 -2.97 -0.33
C VAL A 43 6.34 -2.72 -0.10
N CYS A 44 6.70 -1.75 0.76
CA CYS A 44 8.09 -1.38 1.01
C CYS A 44 8.83 -2.47 1.78
N LEU A 45 9.57 -3.29 1.05
CA LEU A 45 10.45 -4.33 1.56
C LEU A 45 11.92 -3.89 1.46
N PRO A 46 12.85 -4.55 2.18
CA PRO A 46 14.27 -4.21 2.11
C PRO A 46 14.86 -4.27 0.71
N PHE A 47 14.41 -5.22 -0.12
CA PHE A 47 14.91 -5.44 -1.48
C PHE A 47 13.90 -4.98 -2.52
N THR A 48 14.37 -4.23 -3.53
CA THR A 48 13.50 -3.62 -4.57
C THR A 48 12.78 -4.66 -5.43
N ASN A 49 13.40 -5.81 -5.73
CA ASN A 49 12.75 -6.87 -6.49
C ASN A 49 11.52 -7.44 -5.76
N ASP A 50 11.60 -7.59 -4.45
CA ASP A 50 10.49 -8.04 -3.61
C ASP A 50 9.38 -6.98 -3.54
N CYS A 51 9.75 -5.69 -3.52
CA CYS A 51 8.79 -4.58 -3.61
C CYS A 51 8.01 -4.64 -4.93
N VAL A 52 8.68 -4.88 -6.06
CA VAL A 52 8.03 -4.98 -7.38
C VAL A 52 7.03 -6.14 -7.41
N ALA A 53 7.47 -7.33 -6.99
CA ALA A 53 6.60 -8.51 -6.94
C ALA A 53 5.39 -8.32 -6.03
N ARG A 54 5.62 -7.69 -4.86
CA ARG A 54 4.56 -7.44 -3.87
C ARG A 54 3.61 -6.32 -4.31
N SER A 55 4.13 -5.30 -5.00
CA SER A 55 3.33 -4.24 -5.62
C SER A 55 2.32 -4.80 -6.62
N GLY A 56 2.76 -5.67 -7.53
CA GLY A 56 1.89 -6.31 -8.51
C GLY A 56 0.74 -7.08 -7.84
N LYS A 57 1.06 -7.88 -6.82
CA LYS A 57 0.02 -8.58 -6.03
C LYS A 57 -0.92 -7.61 -5.31
N ARG A 58 -0.39 -6.51 -4.75
CA ARG A 58 -1.18 -5.54 -3.98
C ARG A 58 -2.28 -4.89 -4.81
N TRP A 59 -1.93 -4.27 -5.93
CA TRP A 59 -2.92 -3.54 -6.72
C TRP A 59 -3.89 -4.50 -7.42
N MET A 60 -3.42 -5.64 -7.94
CA MET A 60 -4.27 -6.62 -8.60
C MET A 60 -5.34 -7.17 -7.64
N PHE A 61 -4.92 -7.67 -6.47
CA PHE A 61 -5.86 -8.24 -5.51
C PHE A 61 -6.70 -7.19 -4.78
N ASN A 62 -6.29 -5.91 -4.79
CA ASN A 62 -7.14 -4.82 -4.36
C ASN A 62 -8.30 -4.57 -5.35
N ILE A 63 -8.03 -4.65 -6.65
CA ILE A 63 -9.09 -4.59 -7.68
C ILE A 63 -10.05 -5.77 -7.53
N VAL A 64 -9.53 -6.98 -7.41
CA VAL A 64 -10.36 -8.18 -7.17
C VAL A 64 -11.23 -8.01 -5.93
N GLY A 65 -10.65 -7.53 -4.82
CA GLY A 65 -11.40 -7.24 -3.60
C GLY A 65 -12.47 -6.18 -3.78
N GLY A 66 -12.16 -5.11 -4.53
CA GLY A 66 -13.13 -4.07 -4.86
C GLY A 66 -14.31 -4.59 -5.69
N LEU A 67 -14.04 -5.40 -6.71
CA LEU A 67 -15.10 -6.00 -7.54
C LEU A 67 -15.96 -6.97 -6.74
N LEU A 68 -15.36 -7.84 -5.95
CA LEU A 68 -16.10 -8.75 -5.06
C LEU A 68 -16.94 -7.98 -4.03
N PHE A 69 -16.41 -6.88 -3.50
CA PHE A 69 -17.16 -6.01 -2.59
C PHE A 69 -18.39 -5.42 -3.27
N ILE A 70 -18.27 -4.94 -4.53
CA ILE A 70 -19.40 -4.41 -5.31
C ILE A 70 -20.48 -5.48 -5.45
N VAL A 71 -20.11 -6.71 -5.83
CA VAL A 71 -21.05 -7.83 -5.97
C VAL A 71 -21.75 -8.10 -4.63
N LEU A 72 -21.03 -8.23 -3.54
CA LEU A 72 -21.60 -8.47 -2.21
C LEU A 72 -22.53 -7.32 -1.78
N TYR A 73 -22.13 -6.08 -2.03
CA TYR A 73 -22.91 -4.89 -1.66
C TYR A 73 -24.20 -4.76 -2.47
N THR A 74 -24.24 -5.26 -3.70
CA THR A 74 -25.45 -5.22 -4.56
C THR A 74 -26.38 -6.38 -4.32
N VAL A 75 -25.87 -7.56 -3.97
CA VAL A 75 -26.67 -8.78 -3.77
C VAL A 75 -27.22 -8.88 -2.34
N LEU A 76 -26.45 -8.44 -1.34
CA LEU A 76 -26.85 -8.57 0.06
C LEU A 76 -27.83 -7.45 0.48
N PRO A 77 -28.78 -7.74 1.36
CA PRO A 77 -29.65 -6.73 1.96
C PRO A 77 -28.85 -5.81 2.88
N LYS A 78 -29.30 -4.55 3.02
CA LYS A 78 -28.60 -3.50 3.83
C LYS A 78 -28.29 -3.93 5.27
N SER A 79 -29.13 -4.76 5.88
CA SER A 79 -28.92 -5.30 7.23
C SER A 79 -27.66 -6.15 7.35
N MET A 80 -27.15 -6.69 6.24
CA MET A 80 -25.96 -7.56 6.23
C MET A 80 -24.66 -6.86 5.88
N TYR A 81 -24.68 -5.56 5.55
CA TYR A 81 -23.45 -4.85 5.16
C TYR A 81 -22.37 -4.82 6.22
N ALA A 82 -22.76 -4.77 7.52
CA ALA A 82 -21.81 -4.84 8.62
C ALA A 82 -21.01 -6.16 8.64
N TYR A 83 -21.63 -7.27 8.24
CA TYR A 83 -20.98 -8.58 8.22
C TYR A 83 -19.87 -8.66 7.17
N ILE A 84 -19.95 -7.90 6.07
CA ILE A 84 -18.87 -7.82 5.06
C ILE A 84 -17.59 -7.31 5.72
N GLY A 85 -17.70 -6.27 6.57
CA GLY A 85 -16.57 -5.73 7.32
C GLY A 85 -16.00 -6.73 8.33
N ILE A 86 -16.85 -7.45 9.05
CA ILE A 86 -16.45 -8.48 10.02
C ILE A 86 -15.71 -9.62 9.30
N ILE A 87 -16.28 -10.13 8.21
CA ILE A 87 -15.65 -11.17 7.38
C ILE A 87 -14.30 -10.66 6.84
N GLY A 88 -14.22 -9.39 6.42
CA GLY A 88 -12.97 -8.75 6.03
C GLY A 88 -11.92 -8.79 7.12
N GLY A 89 -12.26 -8.39 8.34
CA GLY A 89 -11.36 -8.40 9.49
C GLY A 89 -10.88 -9.80 9.87
N ILE A 90 -11.79 -10.76 9.98
CA ILE A 90 -11.48 -12.17 10.26
C ILE A 90 -10.62 -12.76 9.13
N GLY A 91 -11.00 -12.51 7.87
CA GLY A 91 -10.30 -13.02 6.70
C GLY A 91 -8.85 -12.55 6.61
N VAL A 92 -8.54 -11.32 7.02
CA VAL A 92 -7.14 -10.84 7.09
C VAL A 92 -6.33 -11.68 8.07
N GLY A 93 -6.88 -11.99 9.24
CA GLY A 93 -6.18 -12.76 10.28
C GLY A 93 -5.94 -14.23 9.89
N TYR A 94 -6.87 -14.85 9.21
CA TYR A 94 -6.79 -16.26 8.81
C TYR A 94 -6.16 -16.50 7.44
N SER A 95 -5.92 -15.45 6.64
CA SER A 95 -5.33 -15.60 5.31
C SER A 95 -3.85 -15.95 5.36
N ALA A 96 -3.47 -17.12 4.87
CA ALA A 96 -2.08 -17.55 4.78
C ALA A 96 -1.28 -16.79 3.71
N GLY A 97 -1.94 -16.23 2.69
CA GLY A 97 -1.29 -15.57 1.56
C GLY A 97 -1.55 -14.07 1.51
N TYR A 98 -0.51 -13.28 1.19
CA TYR A 98 -0.61 -11.82 1.05
C TYR A 98 -1.71 -11.36 0.09
N SER A 99 -1.95 -12.10 -0.97
CA SER A 99 -2.98 -11.80 -1.97
C SER A 99 -4.38 -11.78 -1.35
N TRP A 100 -4.74 -12.83 -0.63
CA TRP A 100 -6.03 -12.92 0.06
C TRP A 100 -6.16 -11.93 1.22
N GLN A 101 -5.08 -11.68 1.97
CA GLN A 101 -5.06 -10.61 2.96
C GLN A 101 -5.43 -9.26 2.34
N THR A 102 -4.98 -8.99 1.11
CA THR A 102 -5.31 -7.76 0.39
C THR A 102 -6.80 -7.68 0.03
N VAL A 103 -7.41 -8.79 -0.41
CA VAL A 103 -8.85 -8.86 -0.71
C VAL A 103 -9.67 -8.59 0.55
N PHE A 104 -9.41 -9.31 1.64
CA PHE A 104 -10.15 -9.16 2.88
C PHE A 104 -9.94 -7.79 3.56
N ASN A 105 -8.73 -7.25 3.51
CA ASN A 105 -8.46 -5.88 3.96
C ASN A 105 -9.25 -4.83 3.16
N THR A 106 -9.51 -5.11 1.88
CA THR A 106 -10.35 -4.26 1.04
C THR A 106 -11.80 -4.30 1.50
N PHE A 107 -12.34 -5.46 1.89
CA PHE A 107 -13.70 -5.57 2.44
C PHE A 107 -13.86 -4.75 3.72
N GLY A 108 -12.95 -4.90 4.68
CA GLY A 108 -12.97 -4.13 5.93
C GLY A 108 -12.92 -2.62 5.71
N ALA A 109 -12.06 -2.17 4.79
CA ALA A 109 -11.93 -0.75 4.48
C ALA A 109 -13.16 -0.19 3.76
N LEU A 110 -13.71 -0.93 2.79
CA LEU A 110 -14.85 -0.49 1.99
C LEU A 110 -16.17 -0.53 2.75
N SER A 111 -16.37 -1.47 3.67
CA SER A 111 -17.58 -1.54 4.49
C SER A 111 -17.80 -0.26 5.31
N ILE A 112 -16.71 0.33 5.84
CA ILE A 112 -16.77 1.60 6.57
C ILE A 112 -16.91 2.79 5.60
N ALA A 113 -16.10 2.80 4.53
CA ALA A 113 -16.03 3.96 3.64
C ALA A 113 -17.28 4.10 2.75
N SER A 114 -17.94 3.01 2.38
CA SER A 114 -19.18 3.07 1.60
C SER A 114 -20.33 3.73 2.35
N GLY A 115 -20.37 3.60 3.66
CA GLY A 115 -21.33 4.33 4.51
C GLY A 115 -21.07 5.83 4.62
N LEU A 116 -19.81 6.27 4.45
CA LEU A 116 -19.42 7.68 4.57
C LEU A 116 -19.47 8.43 3.23
N PHE A 117 -19.04 7.78 2.16
CA PHE A 117 -18.81 8.42 0.85
C PHE A 117 -19.67 7.87 -0.27
N GLY A 118 -20.44 6.82 -0.01
CA GLY A 118 -21.10 6.04 -1.05
C GLY A 118 -20.17 4.99 -1.67
N MET A 119 -20.76 3.87 -2.10
CA MET A 119 -20.02 2.70 -2.57
C MET A 119 -19.14 2.99 -3.80
N PRO A 120 -19.61 3.63 -4.90
CA PRO A 120 -18.78 3.81 -6.10
C PRO A 120 -17.53 4.65 -5.83
N TYR A 121 -17.69 5.74 -5.08
CA TYR A 121 -16.58 6.63 -4.75
C TYR A 121 -15.58 5.95 -3.78
N ALA A 122 -16.07 5.22 -2.78
CA ALA A 122 -15.22 4.50 -1.85
C ALA A 122 -14.35 3.44 -2.56
N VAL A 123 -14.93 2.71 -3.52
CA VAL A 123 -14.20 1.69 -4.31
C VAL A 123 -13.16 2.36 -5.20
N ALA A 124 -13.53 3.41 -5.94
CA ALA A 124 -12.59 4.14 -6.79
C ALA A 124 -11.41 4.72 -5.98
N LEU A 125 -11.72 5.36 -4.85
CA LEU A 125 -10.71 5.92 -3.95
C LEU A 125 -9.79 4.83 -3.38
N ARG A 126 -10.34 3.67 -3.00
CA ARG A 126 -9.56 2.55 -2.47
C ARG A 126 -8.59 1.98 -3.50
N ILE A 127 -9.08 1.72 -4.71
CA ILE A 127 -8.26 1.20 -5.81
C ILE A 127 -7.18 2.24 -6.18
N GLY A 128 -7.56 3.50 -6.36
CA GLY A 128 -6.64 4.58 -6.72
C GLY A 128 -5.54 4.79 -5.68
N ALA A 129 -5.88 4.85 -4.38
CA ALA A 129 -4.93 5.02 -3.31
C ALA A 129 -3.95 3.83 -3.20
N ASN A 130 -4.43 2.59 -3.41
CA ASN A 130 -3.56 1.42 -3.39
C ASN A 130 -2.66 1.32 -4.62
N LEU A 131 -3.18 1.66 -5.80
CA LEU A 131 -2.38 1.73 -7.03
C LEU A 131 -1.29 2.79 -6.90
N PHE A 132 -1.66 4.01 -6.48
CA PHE A 132 -0.72 5.10 -6.23
C PHE A 132 0.37 4.66 -5.23
N GLY A 133 0.00 4.19 -4.03
CA GLY A 133 0.95 3.80 -3.00
C GLY A 133 1.88 2.67 -3.45
N SER A 134 1.37 1.71 -4.22
CA SER A 134 2.17 0.60 -4.76
C SER A 134 3.19 1.06 -5.79
N VAL A 135 2.79 1.87 -6.77
CA VAL A 135 3.67 2.41 -7.81
C VAL A 135 4.68 3.38 -7.20
N TYR A 136 4.22 4.30 -6.35
CA TYR A 136 5.06 5.28 -5.66
C TYR A 136 6.18 4.59 -4.85
N THR A 137 5.85 3.54 -4.12
CA THR A 137 6.84 2.77 -3.34
C THR A 137 7.93 2.18 -4.23
N VAL A 138 7.56 1.56 -5.36
CA VAL A 138 8.52 0.97 -6.29
C VAL A 138 9.43 2.03 -6.90
N LEU A 139 8.87 3.17 -7.31
CA LEU A 139 9.65 4.28 -7.86
C LEU A 139 10.62 4.85 -6.85
N CYS A 140 10.17 5.13 -5.63
CA CYS A 140 11.03 5.63 -4.57
C CYS A 140 12.14 4.64 -4.21
N ASN A 141 11.85 3.33 -4.09
CA ASN A 141 12.89 2.34 -3.83
C ASN A 141 13.97 2.34 -4.92
N LYS A 142 13.59 2.37 -6.19
CA LYS A 142 14.55 2.44 -7.30
C LYS A 142 15.40 3.71 -7.26
N LEU A 143 14.79 4.86 -6.88
CA LEU A 143 15.52 6.12 -6.74
C LEU A 143 16.51 6.07 -5.57
N PHE A 144 16.11 5.54 -4.43
CA PHE A 144 16.99 5.36 -3.28
C PHE A 144 18.18 4.43 -3.59
N ASP A 145 17.93 3.32 -4.30
CA ASP A 145 19.00 2.39 -4.66
C ASP A 145 19.99 3.02 -5.66
N LYS A 146 19.50 3.80 -6.63
CA LYS A 146 20.37 4.57 -7.54
C LYS A 146 21.19 5.63 -6.81
N ALA A 147 20.56 6.38 -5.90
CA ALA A 147 21.25 7.39 -5.11
C ALA A 147 22.35 6.76 -4.26
N HIS A 148 22.05 5.65 -3.58
CA HIS A 148 23.02 4.93 -2.76
C HIS A 148 24.22 4.43 -3.59
N ALA A 149 23.95 3.85 -4.78
CA ALA A 149 25.01 3.39 -5.68
C ALA A 149 25.90 4.54 -6.16
N TYR A 150 25.31 5.71 -6.47
CA TYR A 150 26.05 6.90 -6.88
C TYR A 150 26.99 7.40 -5.78
N PHE A 151 26.50 7.56 -4.54
CA PHE A 151 27.31 8.03 -3.42
C PHE A 151 28.44 7.05 -3.09
N HIS A 152 28.17 5.74 -3.11
CA HIS A 152 29.21 4.74 -2.83
C HIS A 152 30.29 4.69 -3.92
N SER A 153 29.96 4.92 -5.19
CA SER A 153 30.95 4.99 -6.26
C SER A 153 31.82 6.27 -6.19
N THR A 154 31.30 7.35 -5.63
CA THR A 154 32.02 8.62 -5.46
C THR A 154 33.03 8.52 -4.32
N ASP A 155 32.64 7.89 -3.17
CA ASP A 155 33.53 7.66 -2.04
C ASP A 155 34.74 6.78 -2.41
N LEU A 156 34.54 5.76 -3.24
CA LEU A 156 35.64 4.91 -3.74
C LEU A 156 36.63 5.68 -4.62
N LYS A 157 36.14 6.64 -5.41
CA LYS A 157 37.03 7.46 -6.26
C LYS A 157 37.83 8.48 -5.45
N THR A 158 37.27 9.05 -4.40
CA THR A 158 37.95 10.00 -3.50
C THR A 158 38.98 9.33 -2.59
N THR A 159 38.82 8.05 -2.27
CA THR A 159 39.81 7.28 -1.45
C THR A 159 40.97 6.74 -2.27
N LEU A 160 40.88 6.71 -3.60
CA LEU A 160 41.91 6.21 -4.52
C LEU A 160 42.71 7.34 -5.22
N SER A 161 42.35 8.60 -4.96
CA SER A 161 43.07 9.81 -5.40
C SER A 161 43.92 10.41 -4.28
#